data_ce1700d076acda2ed2b9ecbaa5165941
#
_entry.id   ce1700d076acda2ed2b9ecbaa5165941
#
_cell.length_a   1.000
_cell.length_b   1.000
_cell.length_c   1.000
_cell.angle_alpha   90.00
_cell.angle_beta   90.00
_cell.angle_gamma   90.00
#
_symmetry.space_group_name_H-M   'P 1'
#
loop_
_entity.id
_entity.type
_entity.pdbx_description
1 polymer ?
#
loop_
_entity_poly.entity_id
_entity_poly.type
_entity_poly.pdbx_seq_one_letter_code
_entity_poly.pdbx_strand_id
1 'polypeptide(L)'
;MSDTSLEISRMQRFRERGLKWALAPAALVILYVFFGIFGRNYFSYPTLVNIIDAAYYIGFISMGVTFVIITGGIDLSIGTVMMCAAIIGGTALKHGFPMIPSLLLIVVVGMAFGLFNGFMVARVGMPPFIVTLGTMMISMGVGSIVSNVASATFPIRGTPGGWFKDIFLYLGSSGGNPIPTGAILLAVVAVICHVLLSNTKFGRYTYAIGSNIEAARLSGVDVKKWQMLVYVIAGATAGIGGISYAAIYTTVLPAQGQGFELYAIAAAVIGGTSLAGGIGTIWGTIIGVFIMSVLATGLPALNLEAHYQTFFTGVIVIGAVLLDMYRNKKASEVRIETPADAYRASMLSKIGDMRREGASREQIGALRSEMKSTFAKMKAQEKADAARIRAEERRADREFAEMVRRKNLAQEEKTEEKS
;
A
#
# COMPACT_ATOMS: atom_id res chain seq x y z
N MET A 1 29.49 6.11 -26.91
CA MET A 1 29.02 6.29 -25.52
C MET A 1 29.94 5.48 -24.63
N SER A 2 30.73 6.14 -23.76
CA SER A 2 31.81 5.49 -23.02
C SER A 2 31.24 4.70 -21.83
N ASP A 3 31.79 3.51 -21.56
CA ASP A 3 31.45 2.64 -20.42
C ASP A 3 31.37 3.37 -19.07
N THR A 4 32.22 4.37 -18.87
CA THR A 4 32.30 5.16 -17.63
C THR A 4 31.06 6.03 -17.37
N SER A 5 30.42 6.59 -18.42
CA SER A 5 29.17 7.35 -18.27
C SER A 5 27.97 6.43 -17.99
N LEU A 6 27.99 5.22 -18.54
CA LEU A 6 27.04 4.16 -18.26
C LEU A 6 27.23 3.60 -16.84
N GLU A 7 28.47 3.44 -16.37
CA GLU A 7 28.76 3.02 -15.00
C GLU A 7 28.35 4.04 -13.94
N ILE A 8 28.65 5.34 -14.16
CA ILE A 8 28.22 6.40 -13.23
C ILE A 8 26.69 6.50 -13.20
N SER A 9 26.03 6.39 -14.35
CA SER A 9 24.56 6.39 -14.40
C SER A 9 23.93 5.10 -13.81
N ARG A 10 24.62 3.96 -13.93
CA ARG A 10 24.25 2.70 -13.27
C ARG A 10 24.42 2.77 -11.76
N MET A 11 25.55 3.30 -11.29
CA MET A 11 25.86 3.43 -9.85
C MET A 11 24.93 4.45 -9.16
N GLN A 12 24.61 5.57 -9.81
CA GLN A 12 23.60 6.51 -9.31
C GLN A 12 22.21 5.91 -9.26
N ARG A 13 21.77 5.20 -10.29
CA ARG A 13 20.50 4.46 -10.31
C ARG A 13 20.46 3.35 -9.27
N PHE A 14 21.57 2.66 -9.04
CA PHE A 14 21.68 1.62 -8.01
C PHE A 14 21.58 2.22 -6.59
N ARG A 15 22.23 3.37 -6.36
CA ARG A 15 22.18 4.11 -5.09
C ARG A 15 20.80 4.71 -4.82
N GLU A 16 20.12 5.25 -5.84
CA GLU A 16 18.75 5.78 -5.71
C GLU A 16 17.73 4.65 -5.49
N ARG A 17 17.90 3.52 -6.17
CA ARG A 17 17.08 2.32 -5.92
C ARG A 17 17.32 1.74 -4.52
N GLY A 18 18.58 1.57 -4.12
CA GLY A 18 18.94 1.07 -2.80
C GLY A 18 18.39 1.93 -1.66
N LEU A 19 18.47 3.25 -1.79
CA LEU A 19 17.93 4.19 -0.80
C LEU A 19 16.40 4.09 -0.68
N LYS A 20 15.69 3.93 -1.80
CA LYS A 20 14.22 3.75 -1.80
C LYS A 20 13.80 2.46 -1.09
N TRP A 21 14.54 1.37 -1.28
CA TRP A 21 14.27 0.08 -0.62
C TRP A 21 14.64 0.08 0.87
N ALA A 22 15.58 0.92 1.28
CA ALA A 22 16.03 1.00 2.67
C ALA A 22 15.10 1.85 3.57
N LEU A 23 14.29 2.74 3.00
CA LEU A 23 13.46 3.68 3.77
C LEU A 23 12.40 2.99 4.63
N ALA A 24 11.67 2.02 4.08
CA ALA A 24 10.62 1.33 4.84
C ALA A 24 11.19 0.42 5.95
N PRO A 25 12.23 -0.41 5.72
CA PRO A 25 12.92 -1.12 6.80
C PRO A 25 13.51 -0.18 7.87
N ALA A 26 14.11 0.95 7.46
CA ALA A 26 14.63 1.93 8.41
C ALA A 26 13.51 2.53 9.29
N ALA A 27 12.37 2.87 8.69
CA ALA A 27 11.21 3.36 9.43
C ALA A 27 10.70 2.32 10.43
N LEU A 28 10.65 1.03 10.04
CA LEU A 28 10.29 -0.06 10.94
C LEU A 28 11.22 -0.13 12.16
N VAL A 29 12.52 -0.11 11.93
CA VAL A 29 13.52 -0.16 13.01
C VAL A 29 13.39 1.07 13.93
N ILE A 30 13.26 2.26 13.35
CA ILE A 30 13.11 3.51 14.12
C ILE A 30 11.86 3.46 14.99
N LEU A 31 10.72 3.01 14.46
CA LEU A 31 9.47 2.90 15.22
C LEU A 31 9.57 1.84 16.32
N TYR A 32 10.16 0.68 16.03
CA TYR A 32 10.36 -0.37 17.04
C TYR A 32 11.25 0.10 18.20
N VAL A 33 12.35 0.79 17.89
CA VAL A 33 13.23 1.38 18.89
C VAL A 33 12.53 2.50 19.66
N PHE A 34 11.77 3.36 18.99
CA PHE A 34 10.99 4.42 19.63
C PHE A 34 10.02 3.85 20.70
N PHE A 35 9.20 2.88 20.31
CA PHE A 35 8.30 2.23 21.26
C PHE A 35 9.05 1.42 22.34
N GLY A 36 10.23 0.90 22.01
CA GLY A 36 11.10 0.23 22.97
C GLY A 36 11.62 1.15 24.08
N ILE A 37 11.90 2.41 23.75
CA ILE A 37 12.39 3.42 24.70
C ILE A 37 11.24 4.02 25.52
N PHE A 38 10.12 4.36 24.87
CA PHE A 38 9.03 5.11 25.50
C PHE A 38 7.85 4.23 25.95
N GLY A 39 7.72 3.01 25.41
CA GLY A 39 6.63 2.09 25.73
C GLY A 39 6.95 1.23 26.95
N ARG A 40 5.92 0.90 27.74
CA ARG A 40 6.06 0.01 28.89
C ARG A 40 6.36 -1.42 28.43
N ASN A 41 7.48 -1.96 28.91
CA ASN A 41 7.91 -3.36 28.68
C ASN A 41 7.86 -3.80 27.21
N TYR A 42 8.12 -2.87 26.27
CA TYR A 42 7.94 -3.11 24.83
C TYR A 42 8.97 -4.10 24.29
N PHE A 43 10.22 -4.10 24.78
CA PHE A 43 11.26 -5.08 24.41
C PHE A 43 11.08 -6.43 25.12
N SER A 44 9.86 -6.92 25.23
CA SER A 44 9.56 -8.21 25.83
C SER A 44 9.16 -9.25 24.77
N TYR A 45 9.38 -10.53 25.06
CA TYR A 45 8.96 -11.61 24.19
C TYR A 45 7.43 -11.63 23.94
N PRO A 46 6.55 -11.41 24.93
CA PRO A 46 5.11 -11.31 24.68
C PRO A 46 4.76 -10.18 23.69
N THR A 47 5.42 -9.03 23.76
CA THR A 47 5.20 -7.93 22.82
C THR A 47 5.62 -8.32 21.40
N LEU A 48 6.75 -9.01 21.25
CA LEU A 48 7.16 -9.53 19.93
C LEU A 48 6.11 -10.50 19.36
N VAL A 49 5.58 -11.41 20.17
CA VAL A 49 4.49 -12.30 19.79
C VAL A 49 3.26 -11.49 19.35
N ASN A 50 2.84 -10.50 20.14
CA ASN A 50 1.69 -9.66 19.81
C ASN A 50 1.88 -8.87 18.49
N ILE A 51 3.09 -8.40 18.19
CA ILE A 51 3.40 -7.76 16.90
C ILE A 51 3.21 -8.75 15.76
N ILE A 52 3.70 -9.99 15.92
CA ILE A 52 3.59 -11.02 14.90
C ILE A 52 2.13 -11.49 14.76
N ASP A 53 1.39 -11.61 15.84
CA ASP A 53 -0.04 -11.95 15.84
C ASP A 53 -0.88 -10.88 15.12
N ALA A 54 -0.61 -9.59 15.35
CA ALA A 54 -1.23 -8.50 14.61
C ALA A 54 -0.85 -8.54 13.12
N ALA A 55 0.38 -8.93 12.79
CA ALA A 55 0.85 -9.04 11.43
C ALA A 55 0.11 -10.11 10.61
N TYR A 56 -0.52 -11.12 11.24
CA TYR A 56 -1.24 -12.14 10.49
C TYR A 56 -2.47 -11.56 9.78
N TYR A 57 -3.46 -11.08 10.52
CA TYR A 57 -4.70 -10.60 9.90
C TYR A 57 -4.47 -9.33 9.08
N ILE A 58 -3.64 -8.39 9.56
CA ILE A 58 -3.26 -7.21 8.77
C ILE A 58 -2.54 -7.64 7.49
N GLY A 59 -1.61 -8.61 7.57
CA GLY A 59 -0.82 -9.08 6.45
C GLY A 59 -1.64 -9.75 5.35
N PHE A 60 -2.55 -10.64 5.73
CA PHE A 60 -3.40 -11.32 4.75
C PHE A 60 -4.28 -10.33 3.99
N ILE A 61 -4.99 -9.43 4.68
CA ILE A 61 -5.81 -8.42 3.99
C ILE A 61 -4.97 -7.42 3.18
N SER A 62 -3.77 -7.05 3.66
CA SER A 62 -2.89 -6.13 2.94
C SER A 62 -2.37 -6.72 1.64
N MET A 63 -2.03 -8.01 1.61
CA MET A 63 -1.63 -8.69 0.37
C MET A 63 -2.76 -8.66 -0.66
N GLY A 64 -4.00 -8.91 -0.25
CA GLY A 64 -5.17 -8.81 -1.14
C GLY A 64 -5.39 -7.40 -1.67
N VAL A 65 -5.37 -6.40 -0.79
CA VAL A 65 -5.51 -4.98 -1.15
C VAL A 65 -4.40 -4.53 -2.09
N THR A 66 -3.18 -5.06 -1.95
CA THR A 66 -2.07 -4.74 -2.85
C THR A 66 -2.40 -5.03 -4.31
N PHE A 67 -3.02 -6.17 -4.60
CA PHE A 67 -3.46 -6.48 -5.97
C PHE A 67 -4.50 -5.49 -6.47
N VAL A 68 -5.47 -5.12 -5.62
CA VAL A 68 -6.52 -4.15 -5.96
C VAL A 68 -5.92 -2.77 -6.25
N ILE A 69 -5.04 -2.28 -5.37
CA ILE A 69 -4.39 -0.97 -5.54
C ILE A 69 -3.53 -0.95 -6.80
N ILE A 70 -2.79 -2.02 -7.12
CA ILE A 70 -1.99 -2.09 -8.35
C ILE A 70 -2.87 -1.94 -9.60
N THR A 71 -4.13 -2.37 -9.60
CA THR A 71 -5.06 -2.12 -10.72
C THR A 71 -5.68 -0.72 -10.72
N GLY A 72 -5.32 0.16 -9.78
CA GLY A 72 -5.91 1.49 -9.61
C GLY A 72 -7.24 1.47 -8.86
N GLY A 73 -7.63 0.32 -8.27
CA GLY A 73 -8.82 0.17 -7.44
C GLY A 73 -8.56 0.47 -5.97
N ILE A 74 -9.64 0.66 -5.21
CA ILE A 74 -9.61 0.76 -3.74
C ILE A 74 -10.67 -0.19 -3.22
N ASP A 75 -10.32 -1.03 -2.22
CA ASP A 75 -11.26 -1.92 -1.55
C ASP A 75 -11.39 -1.52 -0.08
N LEU A 76 -12.50 -0.85 0.24
CA LEU A 76 -12.85 -0.43 1.60
C LEU A 76 -13.62 -1.51 2.36
N SER A 77 -14.02 -2.60 1.70
CA SER A 77 -14.80 -3.66 2.34
C SER A 77 -13.94 -4.76 2.97
N ILE A 78 -12.64 -4.81 2.66
CA ILE A 78 -11.78 -5.95 2.97
C ILE A 78 -11.76 -6.31 4.47
N GLY A 79 -11.78 -5.31 5.36
CA GLY A 79 -11.81 -5.52 6.82
C GLY A 79 -13.13 -6.07 7.30
N THR A 80 -14.25 -5.53 6.84
CA THR A 80 -15.58 -5.99 7.22
C THR A 80 -15.93 -7.32 6.59
N VAL A 81 -15.47 -7.59 5.36
CA VAL A 81 -15.59 -8.91 4.70
C VAL A 81 -14.82 -9.97 5.48
N MET A 82 -13.61 -9.65 5.96
CA MET A 82 -12.81 -10.53 6.83
C MET A 82 -13.61 -10.94 8.07
N MET A 83 -14.21 -9.98 8.77
CA MET A 83 -14.98 -10.23 9.99
C MET A 83 -16.33 -10.92 9.69
N CYS A 84 -17.02 -10.53 8.63
CA CYS A 84 -18.24 -11.20 8.17
C CYS A 84 -18.00 -12.68 7.85
N ALA A 85 -16.94 -12.98 7.11
CA ALA A 85 -16.58 -14.35 6.79
C ALA A 85 -16.28 -15.16 8.06
N ALA A 86 -15.51 -14.60 9.00
CA ALA A 86 -15.20 -15.25 10.27
C ALA A 86 -16.47 -15.49 11.11
N ILE A 87 -17.39 -14.52 11.19
CA ILE A 87 -18.62 -14.70 11.96
C ILE A 87 -19.54 -15.77 11.35
N ILE A 88 -19.63 -15.86 10.03
CA ILE A 88 -20.41 -16.89 9.33
C ILE A 88 -19.82 -18.28 9.59
N GLY A 89 -18.49 -18.44 9.47
CA GLY A 89 -17.83 -19.70 9.77
C GLY A 89 -17.94 -20.11 11.24
N GLY A 90 -17.79 -19.16 12.16
CA GLY A 90 -17.99 -19.40 13.59
C GLY A 90 -19.43 -19.73 13.97
N THR A 91 -20.42 -19.12 13.29
CA THR A 91 -21.82 -19.46 13.43
C THR A 91 -22.12 -20.89 12.92
N ALA A 92 -21.50 -21.29 11.80
CA ALA A 92 -21.59 -22.67 11.30
C ALA A 92 -21.05 -23.68 12.33
N LEU A 93 -19.88 -23.39 12.94
CA LEU A 93 -19.32 -24.20 14.04
C LEU A 93 -20.32 -24.34 15.21
N LYS A 94 -20.95 -23.24 15.63
CA LYS A 94 -21.95 -23.24 16.69
C LYS A 94 -23.13 -24.13 16.38
N HIS A 95 -23.48 -24.31 15.11
CA HIS A 95 -24.53 -25.20 14.64
C HIS A 95 -24.04 -26.63 14.32
N GLY A 96 -22.85 -27.00 14.79
CA GLY A 96 -22.33 -28.36 14.69
C GLY A 96 -21.59 -28.69 13.39
N PHE A 97 -21.28 -27.69 12.54
CA PHE A 97 -20.42 -27.94 11.36
C PHE A 97 -19.02 -28.34 11.81
N PRO A 98 -18.38 -29.29 11.11
CA PRO A 98 -17.03 -29.66 11.43
C PRO A 98 -16.04 -28.52 11.20
N MET A 99 -14.89 -28.54 11.89
CA MET A 99 -13.92 -27.44 11.88
C MET A 99 -13.37 -27.14 10.47
N ILE A 100 -12.89 -28.15 9.75
CA ILE A 100 -12.30 -27.94 8.41
C ILE A 100 -13.30 -27.34 7.42
N PRO A 101 -14.53 -27.87 7.24
CA PRO A 101 -15.55 -27.23 6.42
C PRO A 101 -15.88 -25.81 6.84
N SER A 102 -15.89 -25.49 8.14
CA SER A 102 -16.14 -24.13 8.62
C SER A 102 -15.00 -23.16 8.26
N LEU A 103 -13.75 -23.60 8.36
CA LEU A 103 -12.61 -22.79 7.92
C LEU A 103 -12.62 -22.58 6.40
N LEU A 104 -12.98 -23.59 5.61
CA LEU A 104 -13.15 -23.44 4.16
C LEU A 104 -14.31 -22.50 3.83
N LEU A 105 -15.42 -22.56 4.56
CA LEU A 105 -16.56 -21.66 4.40
C LEU A 105 -16.13 -20.19 4.61
N ILE A 106 -15.27 -19.90 5.58
CA ILE A 106 -14.73 -18.54 5.79
C ILE A 106 -14.04 -18.03 4.52
N VAL A 107 -13.20 -18.86 3.90
CA VAL A 107 -12.50 -18.46 2.66
C VAL A 107 -13.47 -18.29 1.50
N VAL A 108 -14.43 -19.21 1.35
CA VAL A 108 -15.45 -19.17 0.28
C VAL A 108 -16.33 -17.92 0.42
N VAL A 109 -16.76 -17.57 1.62
CA VAL A 109 -17.53 -16.33 1.87
C VAL A 109 -16.71 -15.10 1.50
N GLY A 110 -15.44 -15.04 1.90
CA GLY A 110 -14.54 -13.96 1.48
C GLY A 110 -14.44 -13.85 -0.04
N MET A 111 -14.23 -14.99 -0.72
CA MET A 111 -14.17 -15.03 -2.20
C MET A 111 -15.51 -14.61 -2.84
N ALA A 112 -16.65 -14.95 -2.26
CA ALA A 112 -17.96 -14.56 -2.77
C ALA A 112 -18.15 -13.03 -2.73
N PHE A 113 -17.77 -12.37 -1.64
CA PHE A 113 -17.77 -10.91 -1.56
C PHE A 113 -16.77 -10.29 -2.54
N GLY A 114 -15.56 -10.88 -2.66
CA GLY A 114 -14.58 -10.46 -3.67
C GLY A 114 -15.12 -10.61 -5.10
N LEU A 115 -15.79 -11.70 -5.40
CA LEU A 115 -16.45 -11.91 -6.70
C LEU A 115 -17.53 -10.86 -6.96
N PHE A 116 -18.36 -10.56 -5.95
CA PHE A 116 -19.37 -9.51 -6.02
C PHE A 116 -18.74 -8.14 -6.33
N ASN A 117 -17.71 -7.74 -5.58
CA ASN A 117 -16.99 -6.49 -5.83
C ASN A 117 -16.38 -6.47 -7.24
N GLY A 118 -15.69 -7.54 -7.60
CA GLY A 118 -15.07 -7.66 -8.92
C GLY A 118 -16.08 -7.64 -10.08
N PHE A 119 -17.24 -8.25 -9.90
CA PHE A 119 -18.32 -8.20 -10.89
C PHE A 119 -18.88 -6.78 -11.05
N MET A 120 -19.18 -6.10 -9.96
CA MET A 120 -19.71 -4.73 -10.00
C MET A 120 -18.70 -3.75 -10.60
N VAL A 121 -17.43 -3.86 -10.24
CA VAL A 121 -16.38 -2.98 -10.75
C VAL A 121 -16.04 -3.30 -12.21
N ALA A 122 -15.74 -4.58 -12.52
CA ALA A 122 -15.18 -4.93 -13.81
C ALA A 122 -16.23 -5.17 -14.90
N ARG A 123 -17.43 -5.66 -14.56
CA ARG A 123 -18.48 -5.99 -15.52
C ARG A 123 -19.53 -4.90 -15.63
N VAL A 124 -20.03 -4.40 -14.51
CA VAL A 124 -21.03 -3.33 -14.47
C VAL A 124 -20.39 -1.97 -14.71
N GLY A 125 -19.10 -1.78 -14.34
CA GLY A 125 -18.36 -0.54 -14.55
C GLY A 125 -18.57 0.51 -13.47
N MET A 126 -19.00 0.09 -12.28
CA MET A 126 -19.17 0.99 -11.14
C MET A 126 -17.81 1.41 -10.56
N PRO A 127 -17.70 2.66 -10.06
CA PRO A 127 -16.48 3.10 -9.37
C PRO A 127 -16.14 2.19 -8.18
N PRO A 128 -14.89 1.70 -8.06
CA PRO A 128 -14.47 0.78 -6.99
C PRO A 128 -14.81 1.27 -5.59
N PHE A 129 -14.59 2.55 -5.31
CA PHE A 129 -14.88 3.18 -4.02
C PHE A 129 -16.36 3.02 -3.62
N ILE A 130 -17.29 3.27 -4.56
CA ILE A 130 -18.74 3.18 -4.28
C ILE A 130 -19.15 1.72 -4.01
N VAL A 131 -18.66 0.80 -4.85
CA VAL A 131 -18.96 -0.64 -4.71
C VAL A 131 -18.47 -1.15 -3.36
N THR A 132 -17.22 -0.90 -3.02
CA THR A 132 -16.62 -1.46 -1.82
C THR A 132 -17.14 -0.80 -0.54
N LEU A 133 -17.48 0.49 -0.58
CA LEU A 133 -18.17 1.15 0.52
C LEU A 133 -19.58 0.53 0.75
N GLY A 134 -20.32 0.28 -0.33
CA GLY A 134 -21.61 -0.45 -0.24
C GLY A 134 -21.42 -1.86 0.30
N THR A 135 -20.43 -2.59 -0.19
CA THR A 135 -20.12 -3.96 0.29
C THR A 135 -19.66 -3.97 1.74
N MET A 136 -18.98 -2.94 2.20
CA MET A 136 -18.63 -2.74 3.62
C MET A 136 -19.90 -2.78 4.49
N MET A 137 -20.93 -2.02 4.13
CA MET A 137 -22.19 -1.99 4.85
C MET A 137 -22.96 -3.33 4.72
N ILE A 138 -22.98 -3.90 3.52
CA ILE A 138 -23.63 -5.20 3.26
C ILE A 138 -22.98 -6.31 4.09
N SER A 139 -21.66 -6.40 4.13
CA SER A 139 -20.95 -7.45 4.88
C SER A 139 -21.20 -7.34 6.39
N MET A 140 -21.21 -6.12 6.94
CA MET A 140 -21.57 -5.90 8.35
C MET A 140 -23.01 -6.35 8.64
N GLY A 141 -23.95 -6.01 7.76
CA GLY A 141 -25.36 -6.43 7.87
C GLY A 141 -25.54 -7.94 7.75
N VAL A 142 -24.93 -8.56 6.72
CA VAL A 142 -25.01 -10.02 6.49
C VAL A 142 -24.43 -10.79 7.67
N GLY A 143 -23.25 -10.39 8.18
CA GLY A 143 -22.65 -11.01 9.35
C GLY A 143 -23.56 -10.96 10.58
N SER A 144 -24.18 -9.81 10.82
CA SER A 144 -25.12 -9.61 11.94
C SER A 144 -26.42 -10.44 11.78
N ILE A 145 -26.99 -10.48 10.58
CA ILE A 145 -28.19 -11.24 10.27
C ILE A 145 -27.96 -12.75 10.46
N VAL A 146 -26.89 -13.28 9.84
CA VAL A 146 -26.58 -14.71 9.89
C VAL A 146 -26.27 -15.18 11.32
N SER A 147 -25.61 -14.36 12.11
CA SER A 147 -25.28 -14.67 13.51
C SER A 147 -26.41 -14.36 14.49
N ASN A 148 -27.51 -13.77 14.01
CA ASN A 148 -28.59 -13.26 14.86
C ASN A 148 -28.07 -12.27 15.92
N VAL A 149 -27.15 -11.37 15.48
CA VAL A 149 -26.41 -10.39 16.29
C VAL A 149 -25.59 -11.02 17.44
N ALA A 150 -25.41 -12.33 17.43
CA ALA A 150 -24.61 -13.04 18.42
C ALA A 150 -23.15 -13.11 18.02
N SER A 151 -22.26 -13.07 19.01
CA SER A 151 -20.83 -13.34 18.78
C SER A 151 -20.60 -14.81 18.40
N ALA A 152 -19.58 -15.04 17.58
CA ALA A 152 -19.08 -16.36 17.26
C ALA A 152 -17.82 -16.65 18.06
N THR A 153 -17.88 -17.63 18.95
CA THR A 153 -16.73 -18.08 19.74
C THR A 153 -16.16 -19.37 19.13
N PHE A 154 -14.91 -19.32 18.77
CA PHE A 154 -14.20 -20.46 18.21
C PHE A 154 -13.66 -21.38 19.30
N PRO A 155 -13.48 -22.69 19.02
CA PRO A 155 -12.96 -23.64 19.99
C PRO A 155 -11.61 -23.21 20.58
N ILE A 156 -11.47 -23.40 21.90
CA ILE A 156 -10.19 -23.15 22.59
C ILE A 156 -9.31 -24.38 22.51
N ARG A 157 -7.98 -24.19 22.71
CA ARG A 157 -7.04 -25.31 22.75
C ARG A 157 -7.47 -26.35 23.76
N GLY A 158 -7.26 -27.63 23.45
CA GLY A 158 -7.67 -28.74 24.30
C GLY A 158 -9.14 -29.16 24.12
N THR A 159 -9.94 -28.45 23.33
CA THR A 159 -11.30 -28.85 22.94
C THR A 159 -11.35 -29.36 21.50
N PRO A 160 -12.37 -30.14 21.11
CA PRO A 160 -12.56 -30.57 19.73
C PRO A 160 -12.56 -29.38 18.76
N GLY A 161 -11.69 -29.42 17.77
CA GLY A 161 -11.51 -28.32 16.80
C GLY A 161 -10.51 -27.24 17.22
N GLY A 162 -10.08 -27.15 18.47
CA GLY A 162 -9.17 -26.12 18.97
C GLY A 162 -7.74 -26.19 18.43
N TRP A 163 -7.38 -27.30 17.76
CA TRP A 163 -6.09 -27.49 17.11
C TRP A 163 -5.75 -26.42 16.05
N PHE A 164 -6.77 -25.78 15.43
CA PHE A 164 -6.51 -24.76 14.39
C PHE A 164 -5.76 -23.54 14.92
N LYS A 165 -5.82 -23.30 16.24
CA LYS A 165 -5.08 -22.21 16.88
C LYS A 165 -3.58 -22.47 16.90
N ASP A 166 -3.17 -23.73 16.91
CA ASP A 166 -1.76 -24.11 16.93
C ASP A 166 -1.08 -23.84 15.57
N ILE A 167 -1.87 -23.66 14.50
CA ILE A 167 -1.37 -23.18 13.20
C ILE A 167 -0.77 -21.76 13.34
N PHE A 168 -1.32 -20.93 14.23
CA PHE A 168 -0.92 -19.53 14.39
C PHE A 168 -0.01 -19.29 15.59
N LEU A 169 -0.29 -19.99 16.70
CA LEU A 169 0.49 -19.87 17.93
C LEU A 169 0.63 -21.25 18.59
N TYR A 170 1.79 -21.83 18.52
CA TYR A 170 2.07 -23.13 19.15
C TYR A 170 2.51 -22.92 20.62
N LEU A 171 1.82 -23.58 21.53
CA LEU A 171 2.18 -23.68 22.93
C LEU A 171 2.83 -25.04 23.17
N GLY A 172 4.14 -25.06 23.42
CA GLY A 172 4.85 -26.31 23.75
C GLY A 172 4.24 -27.01 24.97
N SER A 173 4.32 -28.34 24.98
CA SER A 173 3.76 -29.20 26.05
C SER A 173 4.33 -28.96 27.46
N SER A 174 5.43 -28.22 27.57
CA SER A 174 6.19 -28.01 28.82
C SER A 174 6.08 -26.60 29.43
N GLY A 175 5.08 -25.81 29.02
CA GLY A 175 4.90 -24.44 29.55
C GLY A 175 5.98 -23.45 29.08
N GLY A 176 6.65 -23.74 27.97
CA GLY A 176 7.61 -22.84 27.33
C GLY A 176 6.96 -21.61 26.70
N ASN A 177 7.79 -20.69 26.21
CA ASN A 177 7.32 -19.51 25.50
C ASN A 177 6.50 -19.89 24.27
N PRO A 178 5.35 -19.22 24.00
CA PRO A 178 4.54 -19.48 22.83
C PRO A 178 5.32 -19.19 21.53
N ILE A 179 5.27 -20.09 20.55
CA ILE A 179 5.95 -19.92 19.26
C ILE A 179 4.94 -19.40 18.23
N PRO A 180 5.18 -18.24 17.60
CA PRO A 180 4.27 -17.65 16.61
C PRO A 180 4.36 -18.36 15.26
N THR A 181 3.83 -19.60 15.18
CA THR A 181 3.88 -20.48 14.00
C THR A 181 3.13 -19.93 12.79
N GLY A 182 2.15 -19.05 13.00
CA GLY A 182 1.42 -18.36 11.94
C GLY A 182 2.30 -17.52 11.02
N ALA A 183 3.52 -17.17 11.48
CA ALA A 183 4.52 -16.50 10.64
C ALA A 183 4.90 -17.37 9.43
N ILE A 184 4.90 -18.70 9.57
CA ILE A 184 5.16 -19.65 8.47
C ILE A 184 4.02 -19.55 7.45
N LEU A 185 2.77 -19.56 7.91
CA LEU A 185 1.61 -19.44 7.02
C LEU A 185 1.60 -18.07 6.32
N LEU A 186 1.90 -16.98 7.05
CA LEU A 186 2.02 -15.64 6.48
C LEU A 186 3.10 -15.61 5.38
N ALA A 187 4.27 -16.21 5.65
CA ALA A 187 5.36 -16.29 4.68
C ALA A 187 4.97 -17.14 3.45
N VAL A 188 4.31 -18.28 3.64
CA VAL A 188 3.82 -19.12 2.53
C VAL A 188 2.84 -18.37 1.65
N VAL A 189 1.84 -17.70 2.23
CA VAL A 189 0.86 -16.91 1.47
C VAL A 189 1.55 -15.72 0.79
N ALA A 190 2.51 -15.07 1.45
CA ALA A 190 3.29 -13.98 0.85
C ALA A 190 4.10 -14.46 -0.37
N VAL A 191 4.73 -15.64 -0.30
CA VAL A 191 5.44 -16.25 -1.44
C VAL A 191 4.46 -16.57 -2.57
N ILE A 192 3.30 -17.17 -2.27
CA ILE A 192 2.27 -17.46 -3.28
C ILE A 192 1.81 -16.17 -3.96
N CYS A 193 1.46 -15.14 -3.19
CA CYS A 193 1.06 -13.83 -3.71
C CYS A 193 2.19 -13.17 -4.51
N HIS A 194 3.43 -13.27 -4.05
CA HIS A 194 4.60 -12.76 -4.77
C HIS A 194 4.78 -13.47 -6.12
N VAL A 195 4.71 -14.79 -6.16
CA VAL A 195 4.82 -15.58 -7.41
C VAL A 195 3.67 -15.23 -8.35
N LEU A 196 2.44 -15.16 -7.84
CA LEU A 196 1.27 -14.74 -8.63
C LEU A 196 1.47 -13.35 -9.26
N LEU A 197 1.98 -12.39 -8.48
CA LEU A 197 2.16 -11.00 -8.92
C LEU A 197 3.38 -10.84 -9.85
N SER A 198 4.51 -11.46 -9.53
CA SER A 198 5.78 -11.20 -10.23
C SER A 198 6.07 -12.17 -11.38
N ASN A 199 5.60 -13.42 -11.30
CA ASN A 199 6.04 -14.48 -12.18
C ASN A 199 4.96 -15.03 -13.12
N THR A 200 3.68 -14.62 -12.97
CA THR A 200 2.57 -15.16 -13.77
C THR A 200 2.02 -14.17 -14.79
N LYS A 201 1.21 -14.67 -15.74
CA LYS A 201 0.44 -13.83 -16.67
C LYS A 201 -0.55 -12.92 -15.91
N PHE A 202 -1.12 -13.43 -14.81
CA PHE A 202 -2.02 -12.68 -13.95
C PHE A 202 -1.37 -11.38 -13.44
N GLY A 203 -0.18 -11.47 -12.85
CA GLY A 203 0.51 -10.30 -12.34
C GLY A 203 0.92 -9.30 -13.43
N ARG A 204 1.40 -9.80 -14.60
CA ARG A 204 1.71 -8.92 -15.73
C ARG A 204 0.49 -8.11 -16.19
N TYR A 205 -0.67 -8.76 -16.27
CA TYR A 205 -1.91 -8.07 -16.64
C TYR A 205 -2.41 -7.13 -15.54
N THR A 206 -2.24 -7.49 -14.26
CA THR A 206 -2.54 -6.62 -13.12
C THR A 206 -1.75 -5.31 -13.20
N TYR A 207 -0.44 -5.37 -13.45
CA TYR A 207 0.39 -4.17 -13.65
C TYR A 207 0.02 -3.39 -14.91
N ALA A 208 -0.25 -4.08 -16.03
CA ALA A 208 -0.63 -3.43 -17.27
C ALA A 208 -1.95 -2.66 -17.14
N ILE A 209 -2.96 -3.25 -16.50
CA ILE A 209 -4.26 -2.61 -16.24
C ILE A 209 -4.08 -1.36 -15.39
N GLY A 210 -3.27 -1.44 -14.32
CA GLY A 210 -3.04 -0.30 -13.45
C GLY A 210 -2.18 0.80 -14.05
N SER A 211 -1.29 0.46 -14.98
CA SER A 211 -0.46 1.46 -15.66
C SER A 211 -1.25 2.25 -16.71
N ASN A 212 -2.04 1.56 -17.54
CA ASN A 212 -2.94 2.16 -18.52
C ASN A 212 -3.97 1.13 -18.99
N ILE A 213 -5.20 1.27 -18.53
CA ILE A 213 -6.29 0.34 -18.80
C ILE A 213 -6.65 0.27 -20.30
N GLU A 214 -6.61 1.41 -21.02
CA GLU A 214 -6.91 1.45 -22.43
C GLU A 214 -5.82 0.80 -23.29
N ALA A 215 -4.55 1.07 -22.97
CA ALA A 215 -3.42 0.41 -23.63
C ALA A 215 -3.44 -1.11 -23.39
N ALA A 216 -3.77 -1.56 -22.19
CA ALA A 216 -3.92 -2.97 -21.87
C ALA A 216 -5.04 -3.62 -22.71
N ARG A 217 -6.19 -2.95 -22.82
CA ARG A 217 -7.34 -3.39 -23.65
C ARG A 217 -6.97 -3.50 -25.13
N LEU A 218 -6.32 -2.47 -25.68
CA LEU A 218 -5.86 -2.45 -27.07
C LEU A 218 -4.81 -3.54 -27.36
N SER A 219 -4.05 -3.95 -26.34
CA SER A 219 -3.09 -5.06 -26.42
C SER A 219 -3.73 -6.44 -26.28
N GLY A 220 -5.07 -6.54 -26.28
CA GLY A 220 -5.81 -7.81 -26.23
C GLY A 220 -5.98 -8.40 -24.83
N VAL A 221 -5.70 -7.63 -23.76
CA VAL A 221 -5.93 -8.08 -22.39
C VAL A 221 -7.42 -8.02 -22.05
N ASP A 222 -8.01 -9.12 -21.60
CA ASP A 222 -9.37 -9.14 -21.04
C ASP A 222 -9.39 -8.46 -19.67
N VAL A 223 -9.46 -7.13 -19.67
CA VAL A 223 -9.45 -6.30 -18.45
C VAL A 223 -10.53 -6.73 -17.46
N LYS A 224 -11.75 -7.03 -17.95
CA LYS A 224 -12.90 -7.40 -17.10
C LYS A 224 -12.63 -8.67 -16.33
N LYS A 225 -12.07 -9.69 -16.98
CA LYS A 225 -11.73 -10.97 -16.35
C LYS A 225 -10.65 -10.80 -15.28
N TRP A 226 -9.55 -10.13 -15.62
CA TRP A 226 -8.41 -10.03 -14.75
C TRP A 226 -8.66 -9.11 -13.55
N GLN A 227 -9.36 -8.00 -13.76
CA GLN A 227 -9.77 -7.11 -12.69
C GLN A 227 -10.74 -7.80 -11.70
N MET A 228 -11.69 -8.61 -12.22
CA MET A 228 -12.57 -9.41 -11.37
C MET A 228 -11.79 -10.42 -10.52
N LEU A 229 -10.81 -11.12 -11.10
CA LEU A 229 -9.97 -12.08 -10.36
C LEU A 229 -9.14 -11.42 -9.26
N VAL A 230 -8.70 -10.18 -9.45
CA VAL A 230 -7.99 -9.41 -8.41
C VAL A 230 -8.84 -9.27 -7.15
N TYR A 231 -10.11 -8.92 -7.27
CA TYR A 231 -11.02 -8.83 -6.13
C TYR A 231 -11.33 -10.19 -5.50
N VAL A 232 -11.41 -11.27 -6.30
CA VAL A 232 -11.60 -12.63 -5.77
C VAL A 232 -10.39 -13.03 -4.91
N ILE A 233 -9.17 -12.72 -5.33
CA ILE A 233 -7.96 -12.96 -4.54
C ILE A 233 -7.99 -12.12 -3.25
N ALA A 234 -8.39 -10.85 -3.33
CA ALA A 234 -8.54 -10.00 -2.17
C ALA A 234 -9.56 -10.59 -1.17
N GLY A 235 -10.70 -11.07 -1.65
CA GLY A 235 -11.68 -11.77 -0.83
C GLY A 235 -11.16 -13.07 -0.22
N ALA A 236 -10.38 -13.87 -0.97
CA ALA A 236 -9.75 -15.08 -0.45
C ALA A 236 -8.76 -14.78 0.69
N THR A 237 -7.92 -13.77 0.52
CA THR A 237 -6.99 -13.33 1.57
C THR A 237 -7.71 -12.72 2.76
N ALA A 238 -8.85 -12.05 2.57
CA ALA A 238 -9.72 -11.60 3.65
C ALA A 238 -10.26 -12.79 4.45
N GLY A 239 -10.71 -13.87 3.79
CA GLY A 239 -11.12 -15.10 4.45
C GLY A 239 -10.01 -15.71 5.30
N ILE A 240 -8.78 -15.83 4.77
CA ILE A 240 -7.61 -16.31 5.52
C ILE A 240 -7.31 -15.39 6.72
N GLY A 241 -7.42 -14.07 6.52
CA GLY A 241 -7.33 -13.07 7.59
C GLY A 241 -8.36 -13.30 8.70
N GLY A 242 -9.61 -13.63 8.33
CA GLY A 242 -10.68 -13.97 9.27
C GLY A 242 -10.38 -15.22 10.10
N ILE A 243 -9.79 -16.24 9.50
CA ILE A 243 -9.33 -17.45 10.22
C ILE A 243 -8.25 -17.07 11.23
N SER A 244 -7.24 -16.26 10.82
CA SER A 244 -6.16 -15.83 11.70
C SER A 244 -6.68 -14.98 12.86
N TYR A 245 -7.61 -14.07 12.60
CA TYR A 245 -8.23 -13.24 13.63
C TYR A 245 -8.97 -14.10 14.67
N ALA A 246 -9.78 -15.07 14.20
CA ALA A 246 -10.49 -16.01 15.07
C ALA A 246 -9.56 -16.90 15.91
N ALA A 247 -8.39 -17.27 15.36
CA ALA A 247 -7.40 -18.05 16.08
C ALA A 247 -6.76 -17.27 17.23
N ILE A 248 -6.48 -15.96 17.02
CA ILE A 248 -5.84 -15.08 18.00
C ILE A 248 -6.87 -14.65 19.07
N TYR A 249 -7.96 -14.06 18.65
CA TYR A 249 -8.92 -13.41 19.56
C TYR A 249 -10.04 -14.34 20.08
N THR A 250 -10.15 -15.54 19.53
CA THR A 250 -11.14 -16.57 19.92
C THR A 250 -12.59 -16.16 19.65
N THR A 251 -12.97 -14.91 19.92
CA THR A 251 -14.35 -14.40 19.74
C THR A 251 -14.36 -13.34 18.66
N VAL A 252 -15.31 -13.50 17.72
CA VAL A 252 -15.57 -12.56 16.65
C VAL A 252 -16.93 -11.92 16.91
N LEU A 253 -16.99 -10.59 16.89
CA LEU A 253 -18.22 -9.85 17.12
C LEU A 253 -18.85 -9.45 15.79
N PRO A 254 -20.20 -9.44 15.70
CA PRO A 254 -20.88 -8.96 14.51
C PRO A 254 -20.66 -7.45 14.30
N ALA A 255 -20.81 -6.99 13.06
CA ALA A 255 -20.63 -5.59 12.65
C ALA A 255 -19.25 -4.99 12.95
N GLN A 256 -18.25 -5.80 13.23
CA GLN A 256 -16.85 -5.37 13.36
C GLN A 256 -16.11 -5.38 12.02
N GLY A 257 -14.89 -4.84 12.04
CA GLY A 257 -13.96 -4.87 10.90
C GLY A 257 -13.76 -3.53 10.22
N GLN A 258 -14.58 -2.53 10.54
CA GLN A 258 -14.38 -1.17 10.05
C GLN A 258 -13.08 -0.59 10.64
N GLY A 259 -12.26 0.00 9.77
CA GLY A 259 -10.94 0.51 10.11
C GLY A 259 -9.78 -0.44 9.78
N PHE A 260 -10.01 -1.75 9.68
CA PHE A 260 -8.94 -2.68 9.29
C PHE A 260 -8.49 -2.50 7.84
N GLU A 261 -9.38 -2.02 6.96
CA GLU A 261 -9.03 -1.63 5.59
C GLU A 261 -7.99 -0.52 5.56
N LEU A 262 -8.03 0.40 6.52
CA LEU A 262 -7.04 1.49 6.62
C LEU A 262 -5.66 0.96 6.96
N TYR A 263 -5.57 -0.03 7.88
CA TYR A 263 -4.30 -0.72 8.17
C TYR A 263 -3.75 -1.42 6.93
N ALA A 264 -4.63 -2.08 6.17
CA ALA A 264 -4.24 -2.82 4.97
C ALA A 264 -3.74 -1.89 3.85
N ILE A 265 -4.47 -0.81 3.58
CA ILE A 265 -4.10 0.20 2.57
C ILE A 265 -2.81 0.91 2.99
N ALA A 266 -2.71 1.35 4.25
CA ALA A 266 -1.50 1.99 4.76
C ALA A 266 -0.28 1.08 4.64
N ALA A 267 -0.40 -0.20 5.01
CA ALA A 267 0.68 -1.17 4.88
C ALA A 267 1.13 -1.30 3.41
N ALA A 268 0.20 -1.42 2.47
CA ALA A 268 0.52 -1.51 1.05
C ALA A 268 1.22 -0.23 0.53
N VAL A 269 0.72 0.96 0.89
CA VAL A 269 1.24 2.26 0.42
C VAL A 269 2.60 2.57 1.06
N ILE A 270 2.76 2.39 2.37
CA ILE A 270 4.05 2.55 3.06
C ILE A 270 5.07 1.57 2.47
N GLY A 271 4.62 0.36 2.13
CA GLY A 271 5.40 -0.66 1.44
C GLY A 271 5.79 -0.32 -0.01
N GLY A 272 5.29 0.80 -0.55
CA GLY A 272 5.64 1.32 -1.87
C GLY A 272 4.68 0.93 -2.98
N THR A 273 3.48 0.44 -2.66
CA THR A 273 2.40 0.28 -3.64
C THR A 273 1.76 1.64 -3.91
N SER A 274 1.63 2.00 -5.19
CA SER A 274 1.10 3.30 -5.60
C SER A 274 -0.41 3.28 -5.75
N LEU A 275 -1.10 4.24 -5.15
CA LEU A 275 -2.54 4.47 -5.32
C LEU A 275 -2.93 4.89 -6.74
N ALA A 276 -1.98 5.40 -7.53
CA ALA A 276 -2.19 5.67 -8.95
C ALA A 276 -2.24 4.39 -9.80
N GLY A 277 -1.91 3.23 -9.24
CA GLY A 277 -1.82 1.95 -9.94
C GLY A 277 -0.47 1.67 -10.60
N GLY A 278 -0.32 0.48 -11.15
CA GLY A 278 0.83 0.05 -11.94
C GLY A 278 2.14 -0.21 -11.17
N ILE A 279 2.20 0.08 -9.88
CA ILE A 279 3.40 -0.08 -9.05
C ILE A 279 3.04 -0.72 -7.71
N GLY A 280 3.80 -1.71 -7.29
CA GLY A 280 3.64 -2.36 -5.98
C GLY A 280 4.40 -3.67 -5.90
N THR A 281 4.67 -4.16 -4.69
CA THR A 281 5.30 -5.46 -4.45
C THR A 281 4.79 -6.07 -3.15
N ILE A 282 4.64 -7.39 -3.13
CA ILE A 282 4.21 -8.10 -1.91
C ILE A 282 5.23 -7.95 -0.78
N TRP A 283 6.53 -8.02 -1.07
CA TRP A 283 7.56 -7.86 -0.05
C TRP A 283 7.57 -6.46 0.57
N GLY A 284 7.32 -5.43 -0.25
CA GLY A 284 7.14 -4.07 0.26
C GLY A 284 5.92 -3.99 1.19
N THR A 285 4.80 -4.57 0.78
CA THR A 285 3.59 -4.64 1.61
C THR A 285 3.87 -5.35 2.94
N ILE A 286 4.61 -6.46 2.96
CA ILE A 286 4.97 -7.16 4.22
C ILE A 286 5.77 -6.26 5.16
N ILE A 287 6.71 -5.45 4.66
CA ILE A 287 7.42 -4.48 5.49
C ILE A 287 6.43 -3.45 6.07
N GLY A 288 5.50 -2.95 5.25
CA GLY A 288 4.43 -2.05 5.70
C GLY A 288 3.51 -2.69 6.73
N VAL A 289 3.20 -3.99 6.60
CA VAL A 289 2.44 -4.76 7.58
C VAL A 289 3.13 -4.76 8.95
N PHE A 290 4.43 -5.02 9.00
CA PHE A 290 5.17 -4.95 10.27
C PHE A 290 5.21 -3.54 10.85
N ILE A 291 5.29 -2.48 10.01
CA ILE A 291 5.18 -1.10 10.49
C ILE A 291 3.82 -0.87 11.14
N MET A 292 2.73 -1.29 10.49
CA MET A 292 1.38 -1.13 11.04
C MET A 292 1.16 -1.99 12.29
N SER A 293 1.73 -3.19 12.36
CA SER A 293 1.66 -4.07 13.53
C SER A 293 2.44 -3.51 14.72
N VAL A 294 3.61 -2.92 14.49
CA VAL A 294 4.38 -2.20 15.51
C VAL A 294 3.61 -0.99 16.04
N LEU A 295 2.91 -0.27 15.18
CA LEU A 295 2.05 0.84 15.59
C LEU A 295 0.84 0.36 16.40
N ALA A 296 0.15 -0.69 15.94
CA ALA A 296 -1.02 -1.26 16.61
C ALA A 296 -0.70 -1.78 18.01
N THR A 297 0.53 -2.28 18.24
CA THR A 297 0.97 -2.77 19.54
C THR A 297 1.72 -1.70 20.37
N GLY A 298 2.37 -0.76 19.71
CA GLY A 298 3.18 0.28 20.35
C GLY A 298 2.36 1.41 20.93
N LEU A 299 1.28 1.85 20.28
CA LEU A 299 0.42 2.89 20.81
C LEU A 299 -0.23 2.50 22.15
N PRO A 300 -0.78 1.28 22.34
CA PRO A 300 -1.20 0.80 23.66
C PRO A 300 -0.06 0.75 24.68
N ALA A 301 1.15 0.40 24.27
CA ALA A 301 2.29 0.33 25.17
C ALA A 301 2.71 1.70 25.75
N LEU A 302 2.31 2.80 25.12
CA LEU A 302 2.43 4.18 25.64
C LEU A 302 1.30 4.53 26.63
N ASN A 303 0.43 3.60 27.02
CA ASN A 303 -0.81 3.81 27.78
C ASN A 303 -1.80 4.79 27.11
N LEU A 304 -1.79 4.87 25.78
CA LEU A 304 -2.76 5.65 25.03
C LEU A 304 -4.07 4.88 24.90
N GLU A 305 -5.17 5.55 25.16
CA GLU A 305 -6.50 4.98 25.00
C GLU A 305 -6.87 4.77 23.52
N ALA A 306 -7.89 3.95 23.25
CA ALA A 306 -8.25 3.53 21.90
C ALA A 306 -8.51 4.70 20.91
N HIS A 307 -9.04 5.82 21.39
CA HIS A 307 -9.30 6.99 20.54
C HIS A 307 -8.00 7.67 20.06
N TYR A 308 -6.92 7.68 20.85
CA TYR A 308 -5.61 8.14 20.38
C TYR A 308 -5.03 7.20 19.31
N GLN A 309 -5.22 5.89 19.49
CA GLN A 309 -4.77 4.91 18.48
C GLN A 309 -5.47 5.15 17.14
N THR A 310 -6.79 5.37 17.14
CA THR A 310 -7.56 5.69 15.95
C THR A 310 -7.08 7.01 15.30
N PHE A 311 -6.84 8.06 16.11
CA PHE A 311 -6.32 9.33 15.63
C PHE A 311 -4.96 9.18 14.94
N PHE A 312 -3.99 8.55 15.61
CA PHE A 312 -2.65 8.39 15.04
C PHE A 312 -2.64 7.49 13.80
N THR A 313 -3.49 6.44 13.76
CA THR A 313 -3.66 5.63 12.56
C THR A 313 -4.13 6.48 11.39
N GLY A 314 -5.13 7.34 11.58
CA GLY A 314 -5.61 8.26 10.55
C GLY A 314 -4.51 9.22 10.06
N VAL A 315 -3.73 9.81 10.96
CA VAL A 315 -2.60 10.69 10.62
C VAL A 315 -1.56 9.96 9.78
N ILE A 316 -1.23 8.72 10.16
CA ILE A 316 -0.24 7.89 9.46
C ILE A 316 -0.73 7.53 8.04
N VAL A 317 -2.01 7.16 7.91
CA VAL A 317 -2.61 6.86 6.59
C VAL A 317 -2.52 8.07 5.67
N ILE A 318 -2.94 9.26 6.17
CA ILE A 318 -2.85 10.51 5.39
C ILE A 318 -1.39 10.81 5.01
N GLY A 319 -0.46 10.68 5.95
CA GLY A 319 0.97 10.87 5.70
C GLY A 319 1.52 9.92 4.65
N ALA A 320 1.13 8.64 4.68
CA ALA A 320 1.52 7.65 3.69
C ALA A 320 1.01 7.99 2.28
N VAL A 321 -0.26 8.42 2.17
CA VAL A 321 -0.87 8.85 0.91
C VAL A 321 -0.19 10.11 0.35
N LEU A 322 0.07 11.10 1.19
CA LEU A 322 0.80 12.31 0.78
C LEU A 322 2.21 11.99 0.27
N LEU A 323 2.89 11.06 0.93
CA LEU A 323 4.22 10.60 0.51
C LEU A 323 4.16 9.90 -0.85
N ASP A 324 3.15 9.05 -1.09
CA ASP A 324 2.93 8.38 -2.38
C ASP A 324 2.65 9.41 -3.49
N MET A 325 1.73 10.35 -3.25
CA MET A 325 1.42 11.43 -4.20
C MET A 325 2.67 12.25 -4.56
N TYR A 326 3.49 12.62 -3.57
CA TYR A 326 4.74 13.34 -3.79
C TYR A 326 5.74 12.53 -4.63
N ARG A 327 5.89 11.24 -4.33
CA ARG A 327 6.76 10.32 -5.08
C ARG A 327 6.30 10.16 -6.53
N ASN A 328 5.00 10.00 -6.76
CA ASN A 328 4.42 9.85 -8.09
C ASN A 328 4.56 11.13 -8.91
N LYS A 329 4.28 12.29 -8.32
CA LYS A 329 4.50 13.58 -8.98
C LYS A 329 5.96 13.74 -9.41
N LYS A 330 6.90 13.42 -8.54
CA LYS A 330 8.33 13.50 -8.86
C LYS A 330 8.78 12.45 -9.90
N ALA A 331 8.12 11.30 -9.96
CA ALA A 331 8.41 10.27 -10.97
C ALA A 331 7.82 10.60 -12.34
N SER A 332 6.66 11.28 -12.38
CA SER A 332 6.00 11.74 -13.61
C SER A 332 6.58 13.06 -14.17
N GLU A 333 7.33 13.80 -13.37
CA GLU A 333 8.13 14.91 -13.88
C GLU A 333 9.19 14.32 -14.82
N VAL A 334 8.87 14.31 -16.12
CA VAL A 334 9.84 14.00 -17.17
C VAL A 334 10.99 14.98 -16.98
N ARG A 335 12.16 14.48 -16.62
CA ARG A 335 13.37 15.29 -16.54
C ARG A 335 13.70 15.72 -17.97
N ILE A 336 13.11 16.84 -18.40
CA ILE A 336 13.50 17.48 -19.66
C ILE A 336 14.99 17.78 -19.46
N GLU A 337 15.84 17.14 -20.28
CA GLU A 337 17.27 17.45 -20.28
C GLU A 337 17.39 18.94 -20.61
N THR A 338 17.74 19.73 -19.60
CA THR A 338 17.93 21.15 -19.82
C THR A 338 19.19 21.38 -20.66
N PRO A 339 19.27 22.47 -21.40
CA PRO A 339 20.51 22.84 -22.15
C PRO A 339 21.75 22.75 -21.28
N ALA A 340 21.67 23.12 -19.99
CA ALA A 340 22.78 22.98 -19.04
C ALA A 340 23.12 21.51 -18.76
N ASP A 341 22.13 20.61 -18.64
CA ASP A 341 22.39 19.18 -18.41
C ASP A 341 22.99 18.52 -19.65
N ALA A 342 22.53 18.87 -20.87
CA ALA A 342 23.09 18.41 -22.14
C ALA A 342 24.57 18.90 -22.31
N TYR A 343 24.84 20.16 -22.00
CA TYR A 343 26.21 20.71 -22.00
C TYR A 343 27.09 19.93 -21.02
N ARG A 344 26.65 19.69 -19.80
CA ARG A 344 27.40 18.92 -18.81
C ARG A 344 27.69 17.49 -19.29
N ALA A 345 26.74 16.83 -19.91
CA ALA A 345 26.90 15.48 -20.44
C ALA A 345 27.96 15.45 -21.58
N SER A 346 27.90 16.40 -22.51
CA SER A 346 28.87 16.51 -23.61
C SER A 346 30.29 16.77 -23.11
N MET A 347 30.45 17.65 -22.13
CA MET A 347 31.77 17.95 -21.54
C MET A 347 32.34 16.79 -20.73
N LEU A 348 31.49 16.01 -20.02
CA LEU A 348 31.94 14.80 -19.34
C LEU A 348 32.38 13.71 -20.31
N SER A 349 31.73 13.57 -21.47
CA SER A 349 32.18 12.70 -22.55
C SER A 349 33.57 13.13 -23.06
N LYS A 350 33.75 14.42 -23.37
CA LYS A 350 35.02 14.99 -23.84
C LYS A 350 36.17 14.77 -22.85
N ILE A 351 35.90 14.93 -21.55
CA ILE A 351 36.89 14.64 -20.49
C ILE A 351 37.21 13.12 -20.45
N GLY A 352 36.25 12.26 -20.72
CA GLY A 352 36.43 10.80 -20.81
C GLY A 352 37.39 10.43 -21.97
N ASP A 353 37.15 11.03 -23.13
CA ASP A 353 37.96 10.79 -24.35
C ASP A 353 39.40 11.31 -24.19
N MET A 354 39.55 12.50 -23.63
CA MET A 354 40.89 13.05 -23.30
C MET A 354 41.69 12.18 -22.33
N ARG A 355 41.03 11.54 -21.38
CA ARG A 355 41.70 10.56 -20.49
C ARG A 355 42.16 9.31 -21.21
N ARG A 356 41.39 8.82 -22.19
CA ARG A 356 41.77 7.66 -23.02
C ARG A 356 42.96 7.98 -23.94
N GLU A 357 43.04 9.22 -24.39
CA GLU A 357 44.10 9.74 -25.24
C GLU A 357 45.37 10.14 -24.47
N GLY A 358 45.37 9.96 -23.12
CA GLY A 358 46.58 10.21 -22.30
C GLY A 358 46.83 11.69 -21.95
N ALA A 359 45.81 12.55 -22.02
CA ALA A 359 45.94 13.98 -21.70
C ALA A 359 46.40 14.21 -20.24
N SER A 360 47.16 15.30 -20.05
CA SER A 360 47.74 15.65 -18.76
C SER A 360 46.62 15.97 -17.70
N ARG A 361 46.97 15.78 -16.43
CA ARG A 361 46.06 16.12 -15.31
C ARG A 361 45.69 17.61 -15.30
N GLU A 362 46.58 18.46 -15.77
CA GLU A 362 46.42 19.91 -15.84
C GLU A 362 45.40 20.31 -16.91
N GLN A 363 45.48 19.72 -18.11
CA GLN A 363 44.51 19.92 -19.19
C GLN A 363 43.10 19.46 -18.81
N ILE A 364 42.97 18.30 -18.15
CA ILE A 364 41.69 17.79 -17.65
C ILE A 364 41.16 18.70 -16.53
N GLY A 365 42.04 19.24 -15.68
CA GLY A 365 41.68 20.16 -14.60
C GLY A 365 41.13 21.49 -15.13
N ALA A 366 41.75 22.07 -16.13
CA ALA A 366 41.29 23.30 -16.80
C ALA A 366 39.91 23.12 -17.42
N LEU A 367 39.69 22.04 -18.19
CA LEU A 367 38.40 21.74 -18.81
C LEU A 367 37.28 21.49 -17.77
N ARG A 368 37.59 20.85 -16.64
CA ARG A 368 36.65 20.68 -15.53
C ARG A 368 36.26 22.01 -14.87
N SER A 369 37.19 22.93 -14.72
CA SER A 369 36.93 24.26 -14.17
C SER A 369 36.01 25.06 -15.08
N GLU A 370 36.33 25.06 -16.38
CA GLU A 370 35.51 25.70 -17.41
C GLU A 370 34.08 25.10 -17.43
N MET A 371 33.98 23.79 -17.44
CA MET A 371 32.67 23.09 -17.37
C MET A 371 31.88 23.54 -16.17
N LYS A 372 32.49 23.59 -14.97
CA LYS A 372 31.79 23.99 -13.74
C LYS A 372 31.27 25.43 -13.81
N SER A 373 32.09 26.37 -14.30
CA SER A 373 31.72 27.78 -14.39
C SER A 373 30.56 28.00 -15.40
N THR A 374 30.67 27.40 -16.58
CA THR A 374 29.66 27.51 -17.64
C THR A 374 28.35 26.83 -17.23
N PHE A 375 28.42 25.63 -16.65
CA PHE A 375 27.24 24.92 -16.11
C PHE A 375 26.53 25.74 -15.04
N ALA A 376 27.28 26.38 -14.12
CA ALA A 376 26.68 27.23 -13.09
C ALA A 376 25.94 28.44 -13.68
N LYS A 377 26.52 29.09 -14.70
CA LYS A 377 25.89 30.21 -15.41
C LYS A 377 24.59 29.78 -16.12
N MET A 378 24.63 28.68 -16.88
CA MET A 378 23.48 28.15 -17.59
C MET A 378 22.34 27.75 -16.61
N LYS A 379 22.72 27.13 -15.49
CA LYS A 379 21.74 26.74 -14.44
C LYS A 379 21.11 27.94 -13.74
N ALA A 380 21.86 29.02 -13.54
CA ALA A 380 21.35 30.29 -12.99
C ALA A 380 20.33 30.93 -13.96
N GLN A 381 20.66 30.91 -15.26
CA GLN A 381 19.78 31.44 -16.30
C GLN A 381 18.50 30.63 -16.43
N GLU A 382 18.57 29.29 -16.48
CA GLU A 382 17.40 28.41 -16.48
C GLU A 382 16.49 28.67 -15.27
N LYS A 383 17.08 28.89 -14.08
CA LYS A 383 16.34 29.21 -12.86
C LYS A 383 15.62 30.57 -12.95
N ALA A 384 16.27 31.56 -13.55
CA ALA A 384 15.68 32.88 -13.77
C ALA A 384 14.52 32.82 -14.77
N ASP A 385 14.70 32.10 -15.89
CA ASP A 385 13.65 31.90 -16.91
C ASP A 385 12.45 31.15 -16.34
N ALA A 386 12.68 30.08 -15.58
CA ALA A 386 11.62 29.34 -14.89
C ALA A 386 10.87 30.21 -13.85
N ALA A 387 11.57 31.10 -13.15
CA ALA A 387 10.94 32.05 -12.22
C ALA A 387 10.07 33.07 -12.95
N ARG A 388 10.51 33.52 -14.11
CA ARG A 388 9.75 34.45 -14.97
C ARG A 388 8.48 33.82 -15.50
N ILE A 389 8.56 32.61 -16.04
CA ILE A 389 7.41 31.83 -16.54
C ILE A 389 6.38 31.62 -15.41
N ARG A 390 6.82 31.20 -14.21
CA ARG A 390 5.92 31.04 -13.06
C ARG A 390 5.28 32.34 -12.60
N ALA A 391 5.96 33.47 -12.75
CA ALA A 391 5.40 34.79 -12.42
C ALA A 391 4.31 35.20 -13.43
N GLU A 392 4.53 34.89 -14.71
CA GLU A 392 3.56 35.12 -15.79
C GLU A 392 2.30 34.25 -15.62
N GLU A 393 2.49 32.93 -15.32
CA GLU A 393 1.38 32.02 -15.02
C GLU A 393 0.54 32.52 -13.82
N ARG A 394 1.17 32.92 -12.72
CA ARG A 394 0.46 33.46 -11.54
C ARG A 394 -0.28 34.76 -11.84
N ARG A 395 0.19 35.58 -12.78
CA ARG A 395 -0.55 36.77 -13.23
C ARG A 395 -1.76 36.38 -14.03
N ALA A 396 -1.62 35.47 -14.98
CA ALA A 396 -2.73 34.96 -15.77
C ALA A 396 -3.82 34.28 -14.89
N ASP A 397 -3.43 33.50 -13.89
CA ASP A 397 -4.35 32.87 -12.93
C ASP A 397 -5.14 33.94 -12.11
N ARG A 398 -4.47 34.99 -11.68
CA ARG A 398 -5.12 36.12 -10.96
C ARG A 398 -6.11 36.85 -11.84
N GLU A 399 -5.73 37.18 -13.07
CA GLU A 399 -6.59 37.83 -14.04
C GLU A 399 -7.81 36.98 -14.38
N PHE A 400 -7.62 35.67 -14.53
CA PHE A 400 -8.72 34.72 -14.73
C PHE A 400 -9.66 34.68 -13.50
N ALA A 401 -9.11 34.57 -12.29
CA ALA A 401 -9.90 34.58 -11.05
C ALA A 401 -10.72 35.88 -10.88
N GLU A 402 -10.13 37.03 -11.21
CA GLU A 402 -10.84 38.33 -11.19
C GLU A 402 -11.96 38.39 -12.23
N MET A 403 -11.72 37.87 -13.45
CA MET A 403 -12.72 37.78 -14.49
C MET A 403 -13.92 36.91 -14.06
N VAL A 404 -13.67 35.75 -13.49
CA VAL A 404 -14.70 34.84 -12.96
C VAL A 404 -15.50 35.55 -11.84
N ARG A 405 -14.80 36.22 -10.92
CA ARG A 405 -15.47 36.96 -9.83
C ARG A 405 -16.38 38.08 -10.35
N ARG A 406 -15.93 38.86 -11.34
CA ARG A 406 -16.76 39.91 -11.97
C ARG A 406 -17.98 39.31 -12.68
N LYS A 407 -17.82 38.17 -13.34
CA LYS A 407 -18.93 37.47 -14.01
C LYS A 407 -19.97 36.95 -13.02
N ASN A 408 -19.54 36.43 -11.88
CA ASN A 408 -20.44 35.96 -10.83
C ASN A 408 -21.21 37.12 -10.18
N LEU A 409 -20.55 38.24 -9.85
CA LEU A 409 -21.20 39.45 -9.32
C LEU A 409 -22.24 40.01 -10.29
N ALA A 410 -21.93 40.08 -11.58
CA ALA A 410 -22.88 40.53 -12.59
C ALA A 410 -24.07 39.57 -12.82
N GLN A 411 -23.92 38.29 -12.45
CA GLN A 411 -25.03 37.34 -12.43
C GLN A 411 -25.90 37.47 -11.18
N GLU A 412 -25.31 37.73 -10.03
CA GLU A 412 -26.03 37.99 -8.77
C GLU A 412 -26.89 39.25 -8.87
N GLU A 413 -26.33 40.36 -9.38
CA GLU A 413 -27.07 41.62 -9.62
C GLU A 413 -28.27 41.43 -10.55
N LYS A 414 -28.13 40.64 -11.63
CA LYS A 414 -29.25 40.32 -12.53
C LYS A 414 -30.31 39.41 -11.93
N THR A 415 -29.98 38.69 -10.89
CA THR A 415 -30.92 37.79 -10.18
C THR A 415 -31.71 38.61 -9.14
N GLU A 416 -31.06 39.58 -8.49
CA GLU A 416 -31.71 40.50 -7.55
C GLU A 416 -32.66 41.50 -8.26
N GLU A 417 -32.32 41.96 -9.48
CA GLU A 417 -33.25 42.81 -10.27
C GLU A 417 -34.51 42.08 -10.78
N LYS A 418 -34.54 40.77 -10.72
CA LYS A 418 -35.67 39.92 -11.17
C LYS A 418 -36.53 39.38 -10.04
N SER A 419 -36.14 39.58 -8.78
CA SER A 419 -36.91 39.21 -7.59
C SER A 419 -37.63 40.40 -7.00
#